data_f452a546540b12ba3ed4d8d1ce710201
#
_entry.id   f452a546540b12ba3ed4d8d1ce710201
#
_cell.length_a   1.000
_cell.length_b   1.000
_cell.length_c   1.000
_cell.angle_alpha   90.00
_cell.angle_beta   90.00
_cell.angle_gamma   90.00
#
_symmetry.space_group_name_H-M   'P 1'
#
loop_
_entity.id
_entity.type
_entity.pdbx_description
1 polymer ?
#
loop_
_entity_poly.entity_id
_entity_poly.type
_entity_poly.pdbx_seq_one_letter_code
_entity_poly.pdbx_strand_id
1 'polypeptide(L)'
;MKRNILILVVLTILIVAGCSLVPQQPQGPAAPSGGGDEGAAVPAGSGLSADAAAIAQARGLSPDDVTAALKTYMPTGVHDDYLIFASGGHSGQMLVIGAPSMRLLKVIGVFTPEPWQGWGYGAGNEVLDEGNIDGREVRWADTHHPALSETGGDYDGQFVFINDKANSRVATIDLRDFETKQIVKNPVAINDHGATMVTPNTEYVIEGGQYAAPLGWEYAALDDYNTTYRGLVTFWKFDREAGRLDPANSFAIELPPYWQDLCDAGKLVSEGWVFCNSFNAERATGGIEDGNPPFEAGASQGDTDFMHLINLVKAEEVYKAGNFNTVNDFPVISLQTAIDENILYLTPEPKSPHGVDVTPDGEFLVVSGKLDPHVTVYSFDKMMATIEAKKWDTDDYGIPILALDDVKEAQVEVGLGPLHTQFDNQGYAYTSLFLDSAVARWSLGGSFSDLHPEEPWQLVSKISVHYNIGHLLTAEGDTVSPDGQYLVAMNKWAIDRFQHVGPLLPQNFQLIDIANTGDNMQLLYDMPIGIGEPHYAQMIKADKLSPWDVYPEIGWDPSTQSVSPNAVHPGEEKVVRNGKE
;
A
#
# COMPACT_ATOMS: atom_id res chain seq x y z
N MET A 1 -60.20 -32.30 -6.92
CA MET A 1 -60.25 -30.82 -6.81
C MET A 1 -60.15 -30.28 -5.36
N LYS A 2 -60.75 -30.89 -4.34
CA LYS A 2 -60.71 -30.35 -2.96
C LYS A 2 -59.33 -30.44 -2.24
N ARG A 3 -58.44 -31.34 -2.65
CA ARG A 3 -57.12 -31.52 -2.03
C ARG A 3 -56.06 -30.52 -2.51
N ASN A 4 -56.20 -30.03 -3.74
CA ASN A 4 -55.27 -29.06 -4.31
C ASN A 4 -55.55 -27.61 -3.86
N ILE A 5 -56.81 -27.33 -3.49
CA ILE A 5 -57.19 -26.01 -2.93
C ILE A 5 -56.62 -25.84 -1.52
N LEU A 6 -56.59 -26.93 -0.73
CA LEU A 6 -56.04 -26.88 0.63
C LEU A 6 -54.52 -26.67 0.63
N ILE A 7 -53.81 -27.24 -0.33
CA ILE A 7 -52.38 -27.06 -0.49
C ILE A 7 -52.04 -25.61 -0.92
N LEU A 8 -52.88 -25.02 -1.79
CA LEU A 8 -52.67 -23.65 -2.25
C LEU A 8 -52.94 -22.63 -1.13
N VAL A 9 -53.95 -22.85 -0.29
CA VAL A 9 -54.25 -21.99 0.85
C VAL A 9 -53.18 -22.08 1.95
N VAL A 10 -52.64 -23.29 2.20
CA VAL A 10 -51.51 -23.46 3.15
C VAL A 10 -50.23 -22.83 2.63
N LEU A 11 -49.95 -22.90 1.31
CA LEU A 11 -48.79 -22.25 0.70
C LEU A 11 -48.93 -20.73 0.73
N THR A 12 -50.12 -20.18 0.52
CA THR A 12 -50.36 -18.73 0.55
C THR A 12 -50.26 -18.19 1.98
N ILE A 13 -50.69 -18.94 2.99
CA ILE A 13 -50.55 -18.55 4.41
C ILE A 13 -49.06 -18.61 4.84
N LEU A 14 -48.30 -19.59 4.34
CA LEU A 14 -46.87 -19.67 4.60
C LEU A 14 -46.06 -18.52 3.95
N ILE A 15 -46.49 -18.05 2.78
CA ILE A 15 -45.84 -16.90 2.11
C ILE A 15 -46.17 -15.59 2.84
N VAL A 16 -47.39 -15.43 3.34
CA VAL A 16 -47.77 -14.21 4.10
C VAL A 16 -47.18 -14.21 5.52
N ALA A 17 -46.99 -15.38 6.15
CA ALA A 17 -46.34 -15.50 7.45
C ALA A 17 -44.80 -15.36 7.35
N GLY A 18 -44.20 -15.65 6.18
CA GLY A 18 -42.77 -15.51 5.93
C GLY A 18 -42.29 -14.05 5.79
N CYS A 19 -43.19 -13.13 5.44
CA CYS A 19 -42.84 -11.71 5.30
C CYS A 19 -42.85 -10.92 6.61
N SER A 20 -43.27 -11.50 7.71
CA SER A 20 -43.31 -10.82 9.02
C SER A 20 -42.24 -11.30 10.03
N LEU A 21 -41.34 -12.17 9.61
CA LEU A 21 -40.16 -12.60 10.37
C LEU A 21 -38.89 -12.25 9.59
N VAL A 22 -38.71 -10.97 9.26
CA VAL A 22 -37.35 -10.43 9.08
C VAL A 22 -36.81 -10.36 10.52
N PRO A 23 -35.76 -11.11 10.87
CA PRO A 23 -35.04 -10.82 12.10
C PRO A 23 -34.66 -9.36 12.02
N GLN A 24 -35.05 -8.54 12.98
CA GLN A 24 -34.33 -7.29 13.19
C GLN A 24 -32.86 -7.72 13.33
N GLN A 25 -32.06 -7.32 12.37
CA GLN A 25 -30.62 -7.31 12.59
C GLN A 25 -30.42 -6.63 13.95
N PRO A 26 -29.57 -7.16 14.81
CA PRO A 26 -29.11 -6.38 15.94
C PRO A 26 -28.69 -5.04 15.34
N GLN A 27 -29.28 -3.96 15.77
CA GLN A 27 -28.71 -2.64 15.53
C GLN A 27 -27.29 -2.78 16.06
N GLY A 28 -26.33 -2.81 15.15
CA GLY A 28 -24.95 -2.54 15.49
C GLY A 28 -24.96 -1.30 16.38
N PRO A 29 -24.01 -1.14 17.29
CA PRO A 29 -23.92 0.07 18.07
C PRO A 29 -24.08 1.21 17.08
N ALA A 30 -25.08 2.06 17.31
CA ALA A 30 -25.29 3.25 16.52
C ALA A 30 -23.90 3.87 16.38
N ALA A 31 -23.48 4.09 15.14
CA ALA A 31 -22.33 4.95 14.90
C ALA A 31 -22.55 6.13 15.86
N PRO A 32 -21.55 6.52 16.65
CA PRO A 32 -21.74 7.63 17.54
C PRO A 32 -22.34 8.71 16.66
N SER A 33 -23.65 8.93 16.82
CA SER A 33 -24.29 10.11 16.27
C SER A 33 -23.34 11.16 16.76
N GLY A 34 -22.66 11.87 15.83
CA GLY A 34 -21.91 13.04 16.21
C GLY A 34 -22.83 13.79 17.13
N GLY A 35 -22.78 13.40 18.40
CA GLY A 35 -23.44 14.07 19.48
C GLY A 35 -22.87 15.45 19.35
N GLY A 36 -23.63 16.32 18.71
CA GLY A 36 -23.40 17.70 18.91
C GLY A 36 -23.45 17.86 20.43
N ASP A 37 -22.30 17.69 21.06
CA ASP A 37 -22.00 18.47 22.23
C ASP A 37 -22.34 19.87 21.76
N GLU A 38 -23.35 20.50 22.40
CA GLU A 38 -23.71 21.89 22.10
C GLU A 38 -22.36 22.63 22.18
N GLY A 39 -21.75 22.90 21.01
CA GLY A 39 -20.34 23.22 20.86
C GLY A 39 -20.03 24.35 21.82
N ALA A 40 -19.17 24.11 22.77
CA ALA A 40 -18.68 25.14 23.65
C ALA A 40 -18.21 26.28 22.74
N ALA A 41 -18.91 27.40 22.78
CA ALA A 41 -18.61 28.57 21.93
C ALA A 41 -17.14 28.90 22.10
N VAL A 42 -16.44 29.17 21.01
CA VAL A 42 -15.03 29.57 21.03
C VAL A 42 -14.86 30.67 22.07
N PRO A 43 -14.04 30.46 23.11
CA PRO A 43 -13.97 31.41 24.23
C PRO A 43 -13.51 32.79 23.75
N ALA A 44 -14.12 33.84 24.28
CA ALA A 44 -13.62 35.20 24.14
C ALA A 44 -12.21 35.24 24.74
N GLY A 45 -11.18 35.41 23.90
CA GLY A 45 -9.75 35.36 24.31
C GLY A 45 -8.92 34.32 23.57
N SER A 46 -9.49 33.60 22.59
CA SER A 46 -8.80 32.58 21.77
C SER A 46 -7.69 33.10 20.84
N GLY A 47 -7.39 34.41 20.86
CA GLY A 47 -6.43 35.03 19.91
C GLY A 47 -6.99 35.25 18.51
N LEU A 48 -8.19 34.76 18.21
CA LEU A 48 -8.89 34.99 16.94
C LEU A 48 -9.39 36.45 16.86
N SER A 49 -9.43 37.01 15.65
CA SER A 49 -10.12 38.28 15.42
C SER A 49 -11.62 38.17 15.77
N ALA A 50 -12.25 39.31 16.13
CA ALA A 50 -13.69 39.31 16.45
C ALA A 50 -14.53 38.74 15.30
N ASP A 51 -14.15 39.01 14.05
CA ASP A 51 -14.84 38.48 12.87
C ASP A 51 -14.68 36.97 12.75
N ALA A 52 -13.48 36.45 12.97
CA ALA A 52 -13.24 35.00 12.92
C ALA A 52 -14.03 34.25 14.00
N ALA A 53 -14.07 34.80 15.23
CA ALA A 53 -14.86 34.24 16.32
C ALA A 53 -16.38 34.26 15.99
N ALA A 54 -16.88 35.37 15.42
CA ALA A 54 -18.27 35.48 14.99
C ALA A 54 -18.64 34.47 13.88
N ILE A 55 -17.73 34.23 12.93
CA ILE A 55 -17.92 33.22 11.88
C ILE A 55 -17.94 31.84 12.49
N ALA A 56 -17.00 31.50 13.36
CA ALA A 56 -16.95 30.20 14.02
C ALA A 56 -18.25 29.92 14.79
N GLN A 57 -18.71 30.90 15.57
CA GLN A 57 -19.97 30.82 16.30
C GLN A 57 -21.18 30.65 15.37
N ALA A 58 -21.27 31.45 14.31
CA ALA A 58 -22.38 31.38 13.35
C ALA A 58 -22.47 30.04 12.62
N ARG A 59 -21.33 29.37 12.45
CA ARG A 59 -21.23 28.04 11.85
C ARG A 59 -21.31 26.88 12.87
N GLY A 60 -21.37 27.16 14.16
CA GLY A 60 -21.38 26.16 15.22
C GLY A 60 -20.09 25.36 15.31
N LEU A 61 -18.94 25.98 14.97
CA LEU A 61 -17.65 25.29 15.02
C LEU A 61 -17.14 25.20 16.45
N SER A 62 -16.66 24.02 16.82
CA SER A 62 -15.91 23.78 18.05
C SER A 62 -14.50 24.40 17.98
N PRO A 63 -13.78 24.55 19.09
CA PRO A 63 -12.37 24.93 19.07
C PRO A 63 -11.50 23.98 18.25
N ASP A 64 -11.79 22.69 18.25
CA ASP A 64 -11.06 21.67 17.47
C ASP A 64 -11.32 21.83 15.96
N ASP A 65 -12.55 22.13 15.54
CA ASP A 65 -12.86 22.45 14.14
C ASP A 65 -12.11 23.68 13.65
N VAL A 66 -12.00 24.71 14.48
CA VAL A 66 -11.24 25.92 14.15
C VAL A 66 -9.74 25.59 14.01
N THR A 67 -9.22 24.81 14.94
CA THR A 67 -7.83 24.35 14.92
C THR A 67 -7.54 23.52 13.67
N ALA A 68 -8.39 22.56 13.34
CA ALA A 68 -8.28 21.74 12.15
C ALA A 68 -8.30 22.59 10.86
N ALA A 69 -9.21 23.58 10.80
CA ALA A 69 -9.29 24.51 9.66
C ALA A 69 -8.01 25.34 9.51
N LEU A 70 -7.41 25.79 10.61
CA LEU A 70 -6.15 26.55 10.57
C LEU A 70 -4.96 25.67 10.15
N LYS A 71 -4.92 24.41 10.59
CA LYS A 71 -3.85 23.46 10.23
C LYS A 71 -3.91 23.00 8.78
N THR A 72 -5.09 23.03 8.15
CA THR A 72 -5.28 22.56 6.76
C THR A 72 -5.37 23.70 5.74
N TYR A 73 -5.47 24.94 6.19
CA TYR A 73 -5.54 26.08 5.28
C TYR A 73 -4.18 26.43 4.70
N MET A 74 -4.06 26.31 3.37
CA MET A 74 -2.91 26.77 2.60
C MET A 74 -3.25 28.08 1.90
N PRO A 75 -2.56 29.20 2.21
CA PRO A 75 -2.76 30.49 1.57
C PRO A 75 -2.45 30.44 0.06
N THR A 76 -3.07 31.36 -0.70
CA THR A 76 -2.74 31.51 -2.12
C THR A 76 -1.27 31.84 -2.32
N GLY A 77 -0.59 31.09 -3.18
CA GLY A 77 0.83 31.26 -3.47
C GLY A 77 1.77 30.51 -2.52
N VAL A 78 1.20 29.71 -1.61
CA VAL A 78 1.97 28.79 -0.76
C VAL A 78 1.73 27.36 -1.23
N HIS A 79 2.77 26.54 -1.28
CA HIS A 79 2.70 25.12 -1.61
C HIS A 79 2.32 24.30 -0.39
N ASP A 80 1.71 23.14 -0.61
CA ASP A 80 1.56 22.12 0.41
C ASP A 80 2.93 21.59 0.87
N ASP A 81 3.03 21.19 2.12
CA ASP A 81 4.28 20.71 2.71
C ASP A 81 4.65 19.31 2.23
N TYR A 82 3.64 18.54 1.84
CA TYR A 82 3.77 17.15 1.36
C TYR A 82 2.94 16.91 0.12
N LEU A 83 3.38 15.95 -0.70
CA LEU A 83 2.58 15.37 -1.77
C LEU A 83 2.30 13.90 -1.51
N ILE A 84 1.06 13.50 -1.73
CA ILE A 84 0.57 12.13 -1.66
C ILE A 84 0.42 11.60 -3.07
N PHE A 85 1.06 10.48 -3.37
CA PHE A 85 0.90 9.73 -4.61
C PHE A 85 0.00 8.54 -4.32
N ALA A 86 -1.25 8.61 -4.76
CA ALA A 86 -2.25 7.59 -4.49
C ALA A 86 -2.67 6.86 -5.75
N SER A 87 -2.84 5.54 -5.66
CA SER A 87 -3.42 4.76 -6.75
C SER A 87 -4.85 5.21 -7.05
N GLY A 88 -5.24 5.16 -8.32
CA GLY A 88 -6.60 5.45 -8.77
C GLY A 88 -7.47 4.18 -8.91
N GLY A 89 -6.92 3.00 -8.61
CA GLY A 89 -7.63 1.73 -8.73
C GLY A 89 -8.05 1.46 -10.17
N HIS A 90 -9.27 1.01 -10.34
CA HIS A 90 -9.83 0.63 -11.65
C HIS A 90 -9.91 1.77 -12.68
N SER A 91 -9.66 3.02 -12.29
CA SER A 91 -9.55 4.13 -13.25
C SER A 91 -8.22 4.13 -14.01
N GLY A 92 -7.25 3.34 -13.59
CA GLY A 92 -5.95 3.21 -14.25
C GLY A 92 -5.06 4.45 -14.11
N GLN A 93 -5.28 5.28 -13.10
CA GLN A 93 -4.63 6.57 -12.87
C GLN A 93 -3.82 6.56 -11.57
N MET A 94 -3.00 7.59 -11.42
CA MET A 94 -2.43 7.98 -10.14
C MET A 94 -2.90 9.38 -9.76
N LEU A 95 -3.28 9.57 -8.51
CA LEU A 95 -3.73 10.84 -7.97
C LEU A 95 -2.58 11.50 -7.21
N VAL A 96 -2.36 12.78 -7.44
CA VAL A 96 -1.41 13.60 -6.69
C VAL A 96 -2.19 14.58 -5.82
N ILE A 97 -2.07 14.44 -4.51
CA ILE A 97 -2.83 15.20 -3.53
C ILE A 97 -1.87 15.94 -2.62
N GLY A 98 -2.11 17.24 -2.42
CA GLY A 98 -1.33 18.06 -1.49
C GLY A 98 -1.79 17.87 -0.04
N ALA A 99 -0.86 17.76 0.90
CA ALA A 99 -1.15 17.79 2.33
C ALA A 99 -0.35 18.92 3.00
N PRO A 100 -0.97 19.71 3.90
CA PRO A 100 -2.22 19.43 4.62
C PRO A 100 -3.52 19.91 3.92
N SER A 101 -3.47 20.55 2.77
CA SER A 101 -4.69 21.13 2.17
C SER A 101 -5.70 20.09 1.66
N MET A 102 -5.27 18.87 1.47
CA MET A 102 -6.03 17.75 0.87
C MET A 102 -6.64 18.13 -0.48
N ARG A 103 -5.89 18.86 -1.32
CA ARG A 103 -6.32 19.22 -2.68
C ARG A 103 -5.81 18.21 -3.68
N LEU A 104 -6.70 17.76 -4.57
CA LEU A 104 -6.28 17.02 -5.75
C LEU A 104 -5.57 17.99 -6.71
N LEU A 105 -4.25 17.82 -6.86
CA LEU A 105 -3.38 18.72 -7.62
C LEU A 105 -3.21 18.26 -9.05
N LYS A 106 -3.09 16.94 -9.28
CA LYS A 106 -2.88 16.35 -10.60
C LYS A 106 -3.45 14.94 -10.64
N VAL A 107 -3.87 14.52 -11.82
CA VAL A 107 -4.17 13.14 -12.17
C VAL A 107 -3.19 12.72 -13.26
N ILE A 108 -2.45 11.64 -13.02
CA ILE A 108 -1.49 11.08 -13.96
C ILE A 108 -2.13 9.87 -14.64
N GLY A 109 -2.19 9.86 -15.97
CA GLY A 109 -2.60 8.71 -16.75
C GLY A 109 -1.50 7.65 -16.71
N VAL A 110 -1.83 6.43 -16.30
CA VAL A 110 -0.88 5.32 -16.23
C VAL A 110 -1.34 4.18 -17.15
N PHE A 111 -2.46 3.53 -16.82
CA PHE A 111 -3.01 2.42 -17.60
C PHE A 111 -4.42 2.77 -18.10
N THR A 112 -4.62 3.99 -18.53
CA THR A 112 -5.92 4.51 -18.95
C THR A 112 -5.90 4.93 -20.41
N PRO A 113 -6.97 4.66 -21.19
CA PRO A 113 -7.09 5.13 -22.56
C PRO A 113 -7.55 6.59 -22.69
N GLU A 114 -7.89 7.25 -21.59
CA GLU A 114 -8.50 8.58 -21.58
C GLU A 114 -7.44 9.69 -21.70
N PRO A 115 -7.21 10.28 -22.89
CA PRO A 115 -6.09 11.22 -23.09
C PRO A 115 -6.21 12.50 -22.26
N TRP A 116 -7.40 12.94 -21.91
CA TRP A 116 -7.63 14.13 -21.09
C TRP A 116 -7.24 13.94 -19.60
N GLN A 117 -6.95 12.72 -19.20
CA GLN A 117 -6.50 12.38 -17.84
C GLN A 117 -5.00 12.52 -17.65
N GLY A 118 -4.29 13.12 -18.58
CA GLY A 118 -2.89 13.45 -18.41
C GLY A 118 -1.91 12.47 -19.03
N TRP A 119 -2.27 11.83 -20.13
CA TRP A 119 -1.28 11.21 -20.99
C TRP A 119 -0.32 12.28 -21.45
N GLY A 120 0.97 12.04 -21.28
CA GLY A 120 1.98 12.97 -21.71
C GLY A 120 1.80 13.35 -23.19
N TYR A 121 2.02 14.59 -23.50
CA TYR A 121 1.96 15.06 -24.88
C TYR A 121 3.08 14.42 -25.70
N GLY A 122 2.71 13.52 -26.60
CA GLY A 122 3.63 12.84 -27.50
C GLY A 122 4.24 11.57 -26.91
N ALA A 123 5.28 11.66 -26.13
CA ALA A 123 6.00 10.51 -25.59
C ALA A 123 5.15 9.55 -24.71
N GLY A 124 4.12 10.09 -24.04
CA GLY A 124 3.22 9.26 -23.23
C GLY A 124 2.29 8.37 -24.05
N ASN A 125 1.94 8.76 -25.27
CA ASN A 125 1.03 7.97 -26.09
C ASN A 125 1.66 6.63 -26.52
N GLU A 126 2.94 6.62 -26.85
CA GLU A 126 3.63 5.41 -27.27
C GLU A 126 3.65 4.37 -26.15
N VAL A 127 3.91 4.81 -24.92
CA VAL A 127 3.92 3.94 -23.73
C VAL A 127 2.53 3.34 -23.47
N LEU A 128 1.46 4.11 -23.66
CA LEU A 128 0.09 3.67 -23.38
C LEU A 128 -0.52 2.86 -24.53
N ASP A 129 -0.01 3.00 -25.76
CA ASP A 129 -0.41 2.18 -26.90
C ASP A 129 0.16 0.73 -26.85
N GLU A 130 1.13 0.46 -25.98
CA GLU A 130 1.68 -0.88 -25.74
C GLU A 130 0.78 -1.81 -24.93
N GLY A 131 -0.45 -1.40 -24.64
CA GLY A 131 -1.42 -2.17 -23.84
C GLY A 131 -1.96 -3.44 -24.52
N ASN A 132 -1.11 -4.23 -25.16
CA ASN A 132 -1.49 -5.51 -25.74
C ASN A 132 -0.94 -6.65 -24.87
N ILE A 133 -1.84 -7.47 -24.29
CA ILE A 133 -1.49 -8.63 -23.49
C ILE A 133 -2.06 -9.86 -24.19
N ASP A 134 -1.20 -10.81 -24.56
CA ASP A 134 -1.58 -12.07 -25.21
C ASP A 134 -2.48 -11.89 -26.44
N GLY A 135 -2.19 -10.87 -27.27
CA GLY A 135 -2.99 -10.55 -28.44
C GLY A 135 -4.32 -9.88 -28.14
N ARG A 136 -4.56 -9.45 -26.89
CA ARG A 136 -5.71 -8.66 -26.48
C ARG A 136 -5.28 -7.24 -26.16
N GLU A 137 -6.00 -6.29 -26.70
CA GLU A 137 -5.83 -4.89 -26.31
C GLU A 137 -6.41 -4.70 -24.89
N VAL A 138 -5.53 -4.48 -23.91
CA VAL A 138 -5.88 -4.15 -22.53
C VAL A 138 -5.42 -2.73 -22.26
N ARG A 139 -6.36 -1.82 -22.19
CA ARG A 139 -6.08 -0.39 -21.96
C ARG A 139 -6.30 0.00 -20.52
N TRP A 140 -7.35 -0.54 -19.90
CA TRP A 140 -7.70 -0.28 -18.51
C TRP A 140 -7.01 -1.27 -17.58
N ALA A 141 -6.63 -0.78 -16.41
CA ALA A 141 -5.98 -1.58 -15.40
C ALA A 141 -6.33 -1.10 -14.00
N ASP A 142 -6.01 -1.93 -13.02
CA ASP A 142 -6.13 -1.63 -11.61
C ASP A 142 -4.78 -1.13 -11.06
N THR A 143 -4.58 0.18 -11.07
CA THR A 143 -3.43 0.79 -10.37
C THR A 143 -3.57 0.55 -8.89
N HIS A 144 -2.55 -0.06 -8.26
CA HIS A 144 -2.74 -0.60 -6.92
C HIS A 144 -1.78 -0.05 -5.88
N HIS A 145 -0.50 -0.36 -5.93
CA HIS A 145 0.51 0.07 -4.97
C HIS A 145 1.55 0.98 -5.63
N PRO A 146 1.55 2.29 -5.40
CA PRO A 146 2.66 3.14 -5.76
C PRO A 146 3.84 2.94 -4.82
N ALA A 147 5.07 3.01 -5.36
CA ALA A 147 6.30 3.06 -4.61
C ALA A 147 7.20 4.19 -5.11
N LEU A 148 7.57 5.12 -4.26
CA LEU A 148 8.53 6.17 -4.55
C LEU A 148 9.95 5.59 -4.61
N SER A 149 10.78 6.14 -5.49
CA SER A 149 12.20 5.79 -5.52
C SER A 149 12.92 6.27 -4.27
N GLU A 150 13.93 5.49 -3.86
CA GLU A 150 14.72 5.75 -2.67
C GLU A 150 16.20 5.87 -2.99
N THR A 151 16.90 6.65 -2.17
CA THR A 151 18.36 6.71 -2.09
C THR A 151 18.75 6.63 -0.63
N GLY A 152 19.50 5.59 -0.26
CA GLY A 152 19.89 5.34 1.13
C GLY A 152 18.70 5.02 2.06
N GLY A 153 17.60 4.52 1.51
CA GLY A 153 16.37 4.20 2.24
C GLY A 153 15.44 5.38 2.50
N ASP A 154 15.72 6.55 1.92
CA ASP A 154 14.84 7.74 1.97
C ASP A 154 14.27 8.04 0.59
N TYR A 155 13.02 8.50 0.52
CA TYR A 155 12.44 8.98 -0.74
C TYR A 155 13.29 10.10 -1.33
N ASP A 156 13.59 9.97 -2.62
CA ASP A 156 14.48 10.90 -3.32
C ASP A 156 13.77 11.85 -4.29
N GLY A 157 12.47 11.67 -4.49
CA GLY A 157 11.64 12.53 -5.33
C GLY A 157 11.90 12.43 -6.83
N GLN A 158 12.56 11.36 -7.31
CA GLN A 158 12.94 11.22 -8.72
C GLN A 158 11.91 10.43 -9.53
N PHE A 159 11.45 9.31 -9.00
CA PHE A 159 10.53 8.41 -9.69
C PHE A 159 9.45 7.88 -8.76
N VAL A 160 8.34 7.45 -9.34
CA VAL A 160 7.36 6.59 -8.69
C VAL A 160 7.01 5.43 -9.62
N PHE A 161 6.92 4.25 -9.04
CA PHE A 161 6.51 3.03 -9.72
C PHE A 161 5.10 2.69 -9.28
N ILE A 162 4.33 2.03 -10.15
CA ILE A 162 2.99 1.55 -9.78
C ILE A 162 2.63 0.32 -10.59
N ASN A 163 2.00 -0.64 -9.94
CA ASN A 163 1.58 -1.87 -10.58
C ASN A 163 0.16 -1.80 -11.16
N ASP A 164 -0.07 -2.68 -12.12
CA ASP A 164 -1.39 -3.09 -12.61
C ASP A 164 -1.72 -4.47 -12.03
N LYS A 165 -2.46 -4.48 -10.95
CA LYS A 165 -2.84 -5.72 -10.25
C LYS A 165 -3.53 -6.74 -11.17
N ALA A 166 -4.36 -6.26 -12.09
CA ALA A 166 -5.16 -7.12 -12.94
C ALA A 166 -4.34 -7.83 -14.03
N ASN A 167 -3.25 -7.22 -14.49
CA ASN A 167 -2.51 -7.70 -15.66
C ASN A 167 -1.01 -7.86 -15.42
N SER A 168 -0.52 -7.71 -14.19
CA SER A 168 0.91 -7.85 -13.84
C SER A 168 1.80 -7.00 -14.74
N ARG A 169 1.58 -5.69 -14.70
CA ARG A 169 2.41 -4.68 -15.37
C ARG A 169 2.94 -3.71 -14.32
N VAL A 170 4.12 -3.19 -14.56
CA VAL A 170 4.71 -2.13 -13.73
C VAL A 170 4.98 -0.92 -14.59
N ALA A 171 4.52 0.24 -14.15
CA ALA A 171 4.80 1.52 -14.77
C ALA A 171 5.87 2.29 -14.02
N THR A 172 6.71 3.02 -14.76
CA THR A 172 7.66 4.00 -14.23
C THR A 172 7.18 5.41 -14.59
N ILE A 173 7.03 6.26 -13.60
CA ILE A 173 6.64 7.67 -13.72
C ILE A 173 7.82 8.52 -13.29
N ASP A 174 8.18 9.51 -14.11
CA ASP A 174 9.25 10.46 -13.80
C ASP A 174 8.66 11.68 -13.07
N LEU A 175 9.14 11.98 -11.88
CA LEU A 175 8.63 13.07 -11.05
C LEU A 175 9.19 14.45 -11.43
N ARG A 176 10.04 14.53 -12.45
CA ARG A 176 10.43 15.82 -13.04
C ARG A 176 9.34 16.43 -13.90
N ASP A 177 8.51 15.59 -14.53
CA ASP A 177 7.38 16.05 -15.36
C ASP A 177 6.04 15.40 -15.00
N PHE A 178 6.03 14.43 -14.09
CA PHE A 178 4.84 13.70 -13.67
C PHE A 178 4.18 12.93 -14.81
N GLU A 179 4.98 12.31 -15.65
CA GLU A 179 4.50 11.53 -16.79
C GLU A 179 4.98 10.07 -16.72
N THR A 180 4.13 9.17 -17.19
CA THR A 180 4.47 7.76 -17.37
C THR A 180 5.48 7.62 -18.51
N LYS A 181 6.63 7.00 -18.24
CA LYS A 181 7.73 6.85 -19.19
C LYS A 181 7.91 5.44 -19.70
N GLN A 182 7.42 4.45 -18.97
CA GLN A 182 7.54 3.05 -19.35
C GLN A 182 6.43 2.24 -18.68
N ILE A 183 5.97 1.22 -19.38
CA ILE A 183 5.15 0.14 -18.84
C ILE A 183 5.83 -1.17 -19.26
N VAL A 184 6.13 -2.04 -18.29
CA VAL A 184 6.63 -3.39 -18.55
C VAL A 184 5.57 -4.40 -18.18
N LYS A 185 5.37 -5.43 -19.00
CA LYS A 185 4.54 -6.58 -18.70
C LYS A 185 5.39 -7.69 -18.11
N ASN A 186 4.96 -8.26 -17.01
CA ASN A 186 5.63 -9.43 -16.46
C ASN A 186 5.39 -10.65 -17.37
N PRO A 187 6.47 -11.29 -17.89
CA PRO A 187 6.33 -12.41 -18.82
C PRO A 187 6.03 -13.74 -18.12
N VAL A 188 6.13 -13.81 -16.80
CA VAL A 188 5.96 -15.04 -16.02
C VAL A 188 4.86 -14.97 -14.96
N ALA A 189 4.39 -13.79 -14.60
CA ALA A 189 3.26 -13.58 -13.70
C ALA A 189 2.02 -13.10 -14.47
N ILE A 190 0.84 -13.53 -14.04
CA ILE A 190 -0.44 -13.16 -14.68
C ILE A 190 -1.24 -12.14 -13.86
N ASN A 191 -0.88 -11.97 -12.62
CA ASN A 191 -1.47 -11.01 -11.68
C ASN A 191 -0.44 -10.67 -10.62
N ASP A 192 -0.58 -9.53 -9.98
CA ASP A 192 0.23 -9.15 -8.84
C ASP A 192 -0.63 -8.49 -7.74
N HIS A 193 -0.09 -8.35 -6.55
CA HIS A 193 -0.69 -7.57 -5.48
C HIS A 193 0.39 -6.95 -4.59
N GLY A 194 1.34 -7.72 -4.10
CA GLY A 194 2.44 -7.29 -3.27
C GLY A 194 3.51 -6.51 -4.02
N ALA A 195 3.10 -5.60 -4.88
CA ALA A 195 3.94 -4.75 -5.73
C ALA A 195 3.29 -3.36 -5.81
N THR A 196 4.03 -2.31 -5.99
CA THR A 196 5.47 -2.22 -6.16
C THR A 196 6.13 -1.83 -4.85
N MET A 197 7.27 -2.45 -4.52
CA MET A 197 8.17 -2.01 -3.45
C MET A 197 9.54 -1.79 -4.07
N VAL A 198 10.41 -1.05 -3.39
CA VAL A 198 11.76 -0.76 -3.89
C VAL A 198 12.81 -1.17 -2.86
N THR A 199 13.99 -1.55 -3.32
CA THR A 199 15.16 -1.67 -2.44
C THR A 199 15.67 -0.28 -2.03
N PRO A 200 16.39 -0.13 -0.90
CA PRO A 200 16.75 1.17 -0.31
C PRO A 200 17.52 2.15 -1.21
N ASN A 201 18.10 1.68 -2.32
CA ASN A 201 18.69 2.54 -3.34
C ASN A 201 18.00 2.39 -4.70
N THR A 202 16.84 1.77 -4.71
CA THR A 202 16.05 1.46 -5.92
C THR A 202 16.87 0.71 -6.98
N GLU A 203 17.74 -0.22 -6.55
CA GLU A 203 18.40 -1.14 -7.48
C GLU A 203 17.39 -2.07 -8.13
N TYR A 204 16.34 -2.42 -7.39
CA TYR A 204 15.24 -3.24 -7.85
C TYR A 204 13.90 -2.63 -7.47
N VAL A 205 12.94 -2.80 -8.37
CA VAL A 205 11.50 -2.69 -8.09
C VAL A 205 10.97 -4.12 -7.95
N ILE A 206 10.28 -4.41 -6.85
CA ILE A 206 9.83 -5.75 -6.49
C ILE A 206 8.36 -5.90 -6.86
N GLU A 207 8.02 -7.02 -7.50
CA GLU A 207 6.65 -7.38 -7.88
C GLU A 207 6.32 -8.77 -7.35
N GLY A 208 5.37 -8.88 -6.42
CA GLY A 208 4.86 -10.13 -5.87
C GLY A 208 3.56 -10.57 -6.53
N GLY A 209 3.54 -11.80 -7.07
CA GLY A 209 2.32 -12.39 -7.64
C GLY A 209 1.32 -12.77 -6.54
N GLN A 210 0.05 -12.34 -6.64
CA GLN A 210 -0.96 -12.61 -5.61
C GLN A 210 -1.38 -14.08 -5.57
N TYR A 211 -1.74 -14.62 -6.72
CA TYR A 211 -2.25 -15.98 -6.81
C TYR A 211 -1.23 -16.89 -7.46
N ALA A 212 -1.01 -18.04 -6.84
CA ALA A 212 -0.20 -19.07 -7.46
C ALA A 212 -0.80 -19.49 -8.80
N ALA A 213 0.04 -19.62 -9.81
CA ALA A 213 -0.33 -19.97 -11.17
C ALA A 213 0.66 -20.96 -11.78
N PRO A 214 0.27 -21.73 -12.79
CA PRO A 214 1.23 -22.50 -13.58
C PRO A 214 2.22 -21.55 -14.27
N LEU A 215 3.50 -21.87 -14.18
CA LEU A 215 4.54 -21.07 -14.83
C LEU A 215 4.38 -21.02 -16.35
N GLY A 216 4.63 -19.85 -16.91
CA GLY A 216 4.49 -19.63 -18.35
C GLY A 216 3.04 -19.61 -18.84
N TRP A 217 2.07 -19.56 -17.89
CA TRP A 217 0.62 -19.49 -18.17
C TRP A 217 0.06 -20.70 -18.90
N GLU A 218 0.72 -21.83 -18.83
CA GLU A 218 0.22 -23.08 -19.37
C GLU A 218 -0.95 -23.58 -18.51
N TYR A 219 -1.97 -24.16 -19.16
CA TYR A 219 -3.08 -24.75 -18.41
C TYR A 219 -2.60 -25.97 -17.60
N ALA A 220 -2.96 -26.00 -16.33
CA ALA A 220 -2.76 -27.14 -15.45
C ALA A 220 -4.03 -27.49 -14.67
N ALA A 221 -4.25 -28.78 -14.42
CA ALA A 221 -5.37 -29.22 -13.60
C ALA A 221 -5.16 -28.82 -12.13
N LEU A 222 -6.25 -28.59 -11.40
CA LEU A 222 -6.17 -28.30 -9.97
C LEU A 222 -5.66 -29.49 -9.14
N ASP A 223 -5.83 -30.71 -9.63
CA ASP A 223 -5.28 -31.90 -8.99
C ASP A 223 -3.73 -31.89 -8.95
N ASP A 224 -3.11 -31.13 -9.85
CA ASP A 224 -1.66 -30.95 -9.92
C ASP A 224 -1.18 -29.67 -9.22
N TYR A 225 -2.03 -29.04 -8.38
CA TYR A 225 -1.77 -27.74 -7.78
C TYR A 225 -0.42 -27.67 -7.07
N ASN A 226 -0.13 -28.62 -6.19
CA ASN A 226 1.09 -28.63 -5.37
C ASN A 226 2.38 -28.80 -6.18
N THR A 227 2.30 -29.34 -7.38
CA THR A 227 3.46 -29.65 -8.22
C THR A 227 3.66 -28.67 -9.38
N THR A 228 2.59 -28.06 -9.88
CA THR A 228 2.61 -27.26 -11.12
C THR A 228 2.40 -25.78 -10.85
N TYR A 229 1.62 -25.42 -9.82
CA TYR A 229 1.40 -24.02 -9.47
C TYR A 229 2.58 -23.50 -8.62
N ARG A 230 2.93 -22.25 -8.84
CA ARG A 230 3.99 -21.55 -8.08
C ARG A 230 3.53 -20.13 -7.74
N GLY A 231 3.91 -19.68 -6.55
CA GLY A 231 4.03 -18.26 -6.25
C GLY A 231 5.24 -17.68 -6.96
N LEU A 232 5.27 -16.39 -7.15
CA LEU A 232 6.38 -15.70 -7.80
C LEU A 232 6.66 -14.37 -7.11
N VAL A 233 7.93 -14.03 -7.04
CA VAL A 233 8.38 -12.65 -6.80
C VAL A 233 9.37 -12.28 -7.89
N THR A 234 9.18 -11.11 -8.51
CA THR A 234 10.01 -10.61 -9.61
C THR A 234 10.80 -9.40 -9.14
N PHE A 235 12.06 -9.37 -9.49
CA PHE A 235 13.00 -8.29 -9.21
C PHE A 235 13.34 -7.58 -10.51
N TRP A 236 12.69 -6.45 -10.74
CA TRP A 236 12.93 -5.59 -11.88
C TRP A 236 14.15 -4.72 -11.62
N LYS A 237 15.24 -4.95 -12.33
CA LYS A 237 16.42 -4.08 -12.24
C LYS A 237 16.05 -2.69 -12.73
N PHE A 238 16.41 -1.67 -11.95
CA PHE A 238 16.17 -0.28 -12.33
C PHE A 238 17.46 0.37 -12.80
N ASP A 239 17.44 0.93 -14.01
CA ASP A 239 18.48 1.81 -14.53
C ASP A 239 18.08 3.25 -14.22
N ARG A 240 18.68 3.79 -13.18
CA ARG A 240 18.39 5.14 -12.69
C ARG A 240 18.80 6.23 -13.69
N GLU A 241 19.90 6.03 -14.44
CA GLU A 241 20.36 7.00 -15.44
C GLU A 241 19.38 7.07 -16.62
N ALA A 242 18.93 5.92 -17.09
CA ALA A 242 17.90 5.84 -18.13
C ALA A 242 16.50 6.20 -17.61
N GLY A 243 16.26 6.11 -16.30
CA GLY A 243 14.95 6.24 -15.68
C GLY A 243 13.99 5.13 -16.14
N ARG A 244 14.48 3.90 -16.25
CA ARG A 244 13.73 2.77 -16.80
C ARG A 244 14.04 1.47 -16.07
N LEU A 245 13.04 0.60 -16.00
CA LEU A 245 13.25 -0.80 -15.67
C LEU A 245 14.03 -1.48 -16.82
N ASP A 246 14.94 -2.36 -16.46
CA ASP A 246 15.76 -3.14 -17.39
C ASP A 246 15.36 -4.62 -17.34
N PRO A 247 14.40 -5.08 -18.15
CA PRO A 247 13.98 -6.47 -18.16
C PRO A 247 15.09 -7.47 -18.50
N ALA A 248 16.11 -7.04 -19.24
CA ALA A 248 17.22 -7.91 -19.63
C ALA A 248 18.14 -8.27 -18.45
N ASN A 249 18.16 -7.46 -17.40
CA ASN A 249 18.92 -7.67 -16.19
C ASN A 249 18.04 -7.95 -14.96
N SER A 250 16.79 -8.34 -15.21
CA SER A 250 15.79 -8.68 -14.20
C SER A 250 15.63 -10.20 -14.09
N PHE A 251 15.07 -10.67 -12.98
CA PHE A 251 14.81 -12.09 -12.75
C PHE A 251 13.63 -12.29 -11.80
N ALA A 252 13.08 -13.51 -11.78
CA ALA A 252 12.07 -13.91 -10.79
C ALA A 252 12.56 -15.10 -9.96
N ILE A 253 11.91 -15.32 -8.81
CA ILE A 253 12.12 -16.47 -7.94
C ILE A 253 10.78 -17.19 -7.79
N GLU A 254 10.76 -18.50 -7.99
CA GLU A 254 9.63 -19.34 -7.64
C GLU A 254 9.49 -19.45 -6.13
N LEU A 255 8.27 -19.28 -5.66
CA LEU A 255 7.83 -19.53 -4.29
C LEU A 255 6.92 -20.76 -4.25
N PRO A 256 6.67 -21.37 -3.09
CA PRO A 256 5.66 -22.40 -2.98
C PRO A 256 4.30 -21.85 -3.45
N PRO A 257 3.33 -22.71 -3.80
CA PRO A 257 2.06 -22.25 -4.33
C PRO A 257 1.13 -21.63 -3.25
N TYR A 258 1.71 -20.91 -2.32
CA TYR A 258 1.01 -20.04 -1.38
C TYR A 258 0.64 -18.74 -2.10
N TRP A 259 -0.46 -18.15 -1.70
CA TRP A 259 -0.89 -16.88 -2.27
C TRP A 259 -0.18 -15.75 -1.56
N GLN A 260 0.54 -14.95 -2.33
CA GLN A 260 1.26 -13.81 -1.77
C GLN A 260 0.31 -12.64 -1.53
N ASP A 261 0.57 -11.84 -0.51
CA ASP A 261 -0.17 -10.60 -0.28
C ASP A 261 0.72 -9.38 -0.49
N LEU A 262 1.58 -9.05 0.44
CA LEU A 262 2.51 -7.92 0.32
C LEU A 262 3.96 -8.37 0.46
N CYS A 263 4.85 -7.56 -0.11
CA CYS A 263 6.29 -7.64 0.13
C CYS A 263 6.79 -6.29 0.66
N ASP A 264 7.87 -6.33 1.45
CA ASP A 264 8.67 -5.15 1.79
C ASP A 264 10.17 -5.50 1.71
N ALA A 265 10.98 -4.51 1.39
CA ALA A 265 12.43 -4.67 1.34
C ALA A 265 13.08 -4.32 2.69
N GLY A 266 14.04 -5.12 3.08
CA GLY A 266 14.87 -4.83 4.24
C GLY A 266 15.67 -3.54 4.04
N LYS A 267 15.89 -2.81 5.12
CA LYS A 267 16.62 -1.54 5.15
C LYS A 267 17.64 -1.56 6.29
N LEU A 268 18.71 -0.78 6.18
CA LEU A 268 19.79 -0.71 7.15
C LEU A 268 20.28 -2.12 7.55
N VAL A 269 20.00 -2.57 8.78
CA VAL A 269 20.51 -3.86 9.28
C VAL A 269 19.94 -5.08 8.54
N SER A 270 18.76 -4.95 7.94
CA SER A 270 18.13 -6.00 7.13
C SER A 270 18.28 -5.79 5.62
N GLU A 271 19.06 -4.80 5.17
CA GLU A 271 19.31 -4.56 3.74
C GLU A 271 19.81 -5.84 3.05
N GLY A 272 19.34 -6.07 1.84
CA GLY A 272 19.64 -7.29 1.08
C GLY A 272 18.70 -8.47 1.35
N TRP A 273 17.68 -8.26 2.20
CA TRP A 273 16.58 -9.20 2.40
C TRP A 273 15.26 -8.61 1.90
N VAL A 274 14.33 -9.48 1.53
CA VAL A 274 12.95 -9.14 1.14
C VAL A 274 12.00 -10.05 1.91
N PHE A 275 10.92 -9.49 2.38
CA PHE A 275 9.93 -10.17 3.20
C PHE A 275 8.58 -10.10 2.50
N CYS A 276 7.94 -11.25 2.29
CA CYS A 276 6.62 -11.32 1.67
C CYS A 276 5.70 -12.16 2.54
N ASN A 277 4.56 -11.65 2.93
CA ASN A 277 3.58 -12.50 3.58
C ASN A 277 2.76 -13.31 2.57
N SER A 278 2.20 -14.42 3.04
CA SER A 278 1.34 -15.27 2.23
C SER A 278 0.12 -15.72 3.00
N PHE A 279 -0.90 -16.11 2.28
CA PHE A 279 -2.14 -16.61 2.82
C PHE A 279 -2.64 -17.82 2.02
N ASN A 280 -3.69 -18.50 2.53
CA ASN A 280 -4.28 -19.68 1.91
C ASN A 280 -3.25 -20.81 1.66
N ALA A 281 -2.26 -20.93 2.55
CA ALA A 281 -1.21 -21.95 2.47
C ALA A 281 -1.81 -23.37 2.60
N GLU A 282 -2.90 -23.53 3.32
CA GLU A 282 -3.64 -24.79 3.49
C GLU A 282 -4.08 -25.42 2.17
N ARG A 283 -4.33 -24.61 1.14
CA ARG A 283 -4.66 -25.13 -0.19
C ARG A 283 -3.51 -25.92 -0.81
N ALA A 284 -2.31 -25.47 -0.60
CA ALA A 284 -1.11 -26.10 -1.15
C ALA A 284 -0.62 -27.29 -0.31
N THR A 285 -1.01 -27.36 0.97
CA THR A 285 -0.56 -28.37 1.93
C THR A 285 -1.62 -29.44 2.23
N GLY A 286 -2.63 -29.58 1.38
CA GLY A 286 -3.67 -30.62 1.52
C GLY A 286 -4.87 -30.20 2.38
N GLY A 287 -4.96 -28.95 2.80
CA GLY A 287 -6.04 -28.47 3.65
C GLY A 287 -7.43 -28.68 3.07
N ILE A 288 -7.59 -28.69 1.74
CA ILE A 288 -8.86 -28.95 1.06
C ILE A 288 -9.29 -30.41 1.22
N GLU A 289 -8.37 -31.35 1.08
CA GLU A 289 -8.60 -32.77 1.26
C GLU A 289 -8.99 -33.10 2.71
N ASP A 290 -8.47 -32.32 3.66
CA ASP A 290 -8.82 -32.43 5.08
C ASP A 290 -10.14 -31.71 5.42
N GLY A 291 -10.81 -31.14 4.45
CA GLY A 291 -12.09 -30.46 4.60
C GLY A 291 -11.98 -28.97 4.92
N ASN A 292 -10.81 -28.39 4.83
CA ASN A 292 -10.61 -26.95 4.98
C ASN A 292 -11.16 -26.19 3.77
N PRO A 293 -11.63 -24.94 3.93
CA PRO A 293 -12.15 -24.17 2.82
C PRO A 293 -11.04 -23.79 1.82
N PRO A 294 -11.36 -23.73 0.52
CA PRO A 294 -10.38 -23.39 -0.52
C PRO A 294 -9.96 -21.91 -0.52
N PHE A 295 -10.56 -21.12 0.36
CA PHE A 295 -10.33 -19.68 0.46
C PHE A 295 -9.96 -19.30 1.88
N GLU A 296 -9.30 -18.18 1.99
CA GLU A 296 -8.93 -17.53 3.23
C GLU A 296 -10.10 -17.26 4.20
N ALA A 297 -11.31 -17.49 3.89
CA ALA A 297 -12.52 -17.08 4.64
C ALA A 297 -12.52 -17.42 6.16
N GLY A 298 -11.36 -17.63 6.73
CA GLY A 298 -11.10 -17.66 8.15
C GLY A 298 -11.63 -18.88 8.87
N ALA A 299 -12.05 -19.88 8.15
CA ALA A 299 -12.65 -21.04 8.77
C ALA A 299 -11.64 -22.06 9.27
N SER A 300 -10.44 -22.09 8.70
CA SER A 300 -9.39 -22.98 9.14
C SER A 300 -8.54 -22.31 10.23
N GLN A 301 -8.66 -22.81 11.44
CA GLN A 301 -7.83 -22.32 12.56
C GLN A 301 -6.65 -23.26 12.86
N GLY A 302 -6.53 -24.35 12.11
CA GLY A 302 -5.45 -25.32 12.27
C GLY A 302 -4.28 -25.09 11.34
N ASP A 303 -4.50 -24.33 10.27
CA ASP A 303 -3.48 -24.08 9.26
C ASP A 303 -2.68 -22.82 9.57
N THR A 304 -1.46 -22.79 9.08
CA THR A 304 -0.50 -21.70 9.32
C THR A 304 -0.22 -20.99 8.01
N ASP A 305 -0.35 -19.68 8.01
CA ASP A 305 0.18 -18.83 6.96
C ASP A 305 1.65 -18.52 7.23
N PHE A 306 2.41 -18.17 6.20
CA PHE A 306 3.86 -18.02 6.29
C PHE A 306 4.36 -16.71 5.71
N MET A 307 5.25 -16.05 6.42
CA MET A 307 6.10 -15.02 5.86
C MET A 307 7.30 -15.68 5.18
N HIS A 308 7.57 -15.28 3.95
CA HIS A 308 8.74 -15.66 3.18
C HIS A 308 9.88 -14.68 3.47
N LEU A 309 11.04 -15.21 3.85
CA LEU A 309 12.28 -14.47 4.01
C LEU A 309 13.16 -14.79 2.80
N ILE A 310 13.43 -13.80 1.96
CA ILE A 310 14.15 -13.97 0.71
C ILE A 310 15.50 -13.25 0.79
N ASN A 311 16.59 -14.00 0.71
CA ASN A 311 17.94 -13.44 0.65
C ASN A 311 18.25 -12.95 -0.77
N LEU A 312 18.04 -11.67 -1.02
CA LEU A 312 18.24 -11.05 -2.33
C LEU A 312 19.71 -11.08 -2.76
N VAL A 313 20.64 -10.94 -1.83
CA VAL A 313 22.09 -11.00 -2.14
C VAL A 313 22.44 -12.35 -2.74
N LYS A 314 21.97 -13.44 -2.13
CA LYS A 314 22.19 -14.79 -2.66
C LYS A 314 21.45 -15.04 -3.96
N ALA A 315 20.24 -14.53 -4.08
CA ALA A 315 19.47 -14.62 -5.32
C ALA A 315 20.21 -13.94 -6.49
N GLU A 316 20.79 -12.77 -6.26
CA GLU A 316 21.64 -12.11 -7.26
C GLU A 316 22.90 -12.92 -7.62
N GLU A 317 23.57 -13.54 -6.63
CA GLU A 317 24.73 -14.41 -6.87
C GLU A 317 24.36 -15.58 -7.77
N VAL A 318 23.25 -16.24 -7.48
CA VAL A 318 22.71 -17.39 -8.24
C VAL A 318 22.31 -16.96 -9.65
N TYR A 319 21.64 -15.81 -9.80
CA TYR A 319 21.29 -15.24 -11.09
C TYR A 319 22.55 -14.92 -11.93
N LYS A 320 23.53 -14.22 -11.35
CA LYS A 320 24.80 -13.87 -12.01
C LYS A 320 25.62 -15.11 -12.40
N ALA A 321 25.51 -16.22 -11.65
CA ALA A 321 26.12 -17.50 -11.98
C ALA A 321 25.41 -18.25 -13.13
N GLY A 322 24.25 -17.79 -13.57
CA GLY A 322 23.46 -18.42 -14.63
C GLY A 322 22.69 -19.66 -14.15
N ASN A 323 22.49 -19.83 -12.85
CA ASN A 323 21.76 -20.96 -12.27
C ASN A 323 20.27 -20.64 -12.16
N PHE A 324 19.60 -20.54 -13.31
CA PHE A 324 18.16 -20.28 -13.42
C PHE A 324 17.57 -21.02 -14.63
N ASN A 325 16.27 -21.18 -14.63
CA ASN A 325 15.50 -21.61 -15.81
C ASN A 325 15.12 -20.39 -16.65
N THR A 326 14.83 -20.62 -17.93
CA THR A 326 14.25 -19.59 -18.79
C THR A 326 12.80 -19.95 -19.06
N VAL A 327 11.86 -19.07 -18.68
CA VAL A 327 10.43 -19.21 -18.90
C VAL A 327 9.95 -17.97 -19.66
N ASN A 328 9.33 -18.14 -20.82
CA ASN A 328 8.92 -17.02 -21.69
C ASN A 328 10.06 -16.00 -21.92
N ASP A 329 11.26 -16.51 -22.21
CA ASP A 329 12.50 -15.73 -22.40
C ASP A 329 12.96 -14.92 -21.16
N PHE A 330 12.41 -15.20 -19.97
CA PHE A 330 12.74 -14.52 -18.73
C PHE A 330 13.44 -15.46 -17.73
N PRO A 331 14.48 -14.98 -17.00
CA PRO A 331 15.19 -15.78 -16.01
C PRO A 331 14.33 -16.04 -14.76
N VAL A 332 14.21 -17.31 -14.36
CA VAL A 332 13.46 -17.72 -13.17
C VAL A 332 14.30 -18.67 -12.33
N ILE A 333 14.65 -18.28 -11.14
CA ILE A 333 15.29 -19.15 -10.14
C ILE A 333 14.23 -20.13 -9.65
N SER A 334 14.44 -21.43 -9.85
CA SER A 334 13.45 -22.44 -9.43
C SER A 334 13.33 -22.52 -7.93
N LEU A 335 12.17 -22.96 -7.43
CA LEU A 335 11.95 -23.21 -6.00
C LEU A 335 13.02 -24.13 -5.39
N GLN A 336 13.39 -25.21 -6.10
CA GLN A 336 14.43 -26.11 -5.63
C GLN A 336 15.79 -25.41 -5.54
N THR A 337 16.15 -24.59 -6.52
CA THR A 337 17.38 -23.80 -6.47
C THR A 337 17.37 -22.79 -5.32
N ALA A 338 16.22 -22.14 -5.08
CA ALA A 338 16.06 -21.20 -3.98
C ALA A 338 16.26 -21.87 -2.60
N ILE A 339 15.83 -23.13 -2.47
CA ILE A 339 16.04 -23.94 -1.25
C ILE A 339 17.51 -24.35 -1.13
N ASP A 340 18.07 -24.97 -2.17
CA ASP A 340 19.43 -25.53 -2.16
C ASP A 340 20.50 -24.46 -1.92
N GLU A 341 20.29 -23.25 -2.44
CA GLU A 341 21.20 -22.12 -2.32
C GLU A 341 20.93 -21.23 -1.09
N ASN A 342 19.99 -21.63 -0.23
CA ASN A 342 19.58 -20.90 0.98
C ASN A 342 19.13 -19.46 0.68
N ILE A 343 18.33 -19.30 -0.36
CA ILE A 343 17.70 -18.03 -0.71
C ILE A 343 16.40 -17.84 0.08
N LEU A 344 15.64 -18.92 0.31
CA LEU A 344 14.27 -18.87 0.83
C LEU A 344 14.16 -19.56 2.20
N TYR A 345 13.51 -18.87 3.14
CA TYR A 345 13.09 -19.39 4.44
C TYR A 345 11.64 -18.99 4.71
N LEU A 346 10.99 -19.69 5.62
CA LEU A 346 9.63 -19.40 6.08
C LEU A 346 9.62 -19.16 7.60
N THR A 347 8.65 -18.38 8.06
CA THR A 347 8.27 -18.35 9.48
C THR A 347 6.75 -18.24 9.59
N PRO A 348 6.12 -18.90 10.58
CA PRO A 348 4.70 -18.78 10.82
C PRO A 348 4.28 -17.33 11.10
N GLU A 349 3.15 -16.93 10.57
CA GLU A 349 2.57 -15.61 10.79
C GLU A 349 1.09 -15.70 11.21
N PRO A 350 0.50 -14.58 11.71
CA PRO A 350 -0.91 -14.55 12.10
C PRO A 350 -1.82 -14.96 10.96
N LYS A 351 -2.93 -15.61 11.28
CA LYS A 351 -3.91 -16.08 10.27
C LYS A 351 -4.50 -14.95 9.47
N SER A 352 -4.60 -15.17 8.15
CA SER A 352 -5.05 -14.17 7.19
C SER A 352 -4.16 -12.92 7.24
N PRO A 353 -2.86 -13.09 7.03
CA PRO A 353 -1.93 -11.98 7.10
C PRO A 353 -2.22 -10.94 6.02
N HIS A 354 -1.90 -9.69 6.33
CA HIS A 354 -2.03 -8.59 5.37
C HIS A 354 -1.16 -7.43 5.85
N GLY A 355 -0.13 -7.13 5.10
CA GLY A 355 0.93 -6.21 5.49
C GLY A 355 2.09 -6.92 6.18
N VAL A 356 3.26 -6.66 5.66
CA VAL A 356 4.56 -6.90 6.26
C VAL A 356 5.32 -5.59 6.12
N ASP A 357 5.63 -4.96 7.25
CA ASP A 357 6.15 -3.59 7.27
C ASP A 357 7.48 -3.59 8.05
N VAL A 358 8.58 -3.20 7.39
CA VAL A 358 9.92 -3.16 7.99
C VAL A 358 10.09 -1.85 8.76
N THR A 359 10.51 -1.93 10.03
CA THR A 359 10.74 -0.72 10.86
C THR A 359 11.85 0.17 10.28
N PRO A 360 11.85 1.48 10.59
CA PRO A 360 12.81 2.43 10.01
C PRO A 360 14.30 2.08 10.23
N ASP A 361 14.62 1.39 11.32
CA ASP A 361 15.96 0.87 11.64
C ASP A 361 16.29 -0.46 10.97
N GLY A 362 15.30 -1.11 10.38
CA GLY A 362 15.43 -2.44 9.79
C GLY A 362 15.57 -3.58 10.79
N GLU A 363 15.47 -3.32 12.10
CA GLU A 363 15.65 -4.35 13.15
C GLU A 363 14.43 -5.26 13.28
N PHE A 364 13.24 -4.76 12.95
CA PHE A 364 11.99 -5.49 13.15
C PHE A 364 11.12 -5.50 11.91
N LEU A 365 10.26 -6.52 11.85
CA LEU A 365 9.20 -6.66 10.87
C LEU A 365 7.88 -6.75 11.63
N VAL A 366 6.90 -5.96 11.21
CA VAL A 366 5.55 -5.96 11.78
C VAL A 366 4.62 -6.65 10.81
N VAL A 367 4.00 -7.73 11.25
CA VAL A 367 3.01 -8.47 10.46
C VAL A 367 1.65 -8.38 11.13
N SER A 368 0.66 -8.05 10.34
CA SER A 368 -0.73 -7.97 10.74
C SER A 368 -1.54 -9.14 10.19
N GLY A 369 -2.50 -9.64 10.95
CA GLY A 369 -3.41 -10.69 10.50
C GLY A 369 -4.87 -10.28 10.74
N LYS A 370 -5.66 -10.22 9.68
CA LYS A 370 -7.07 -9.75 9.74
C LYS A 370 -7.93 -10.48 10.78
N LEU A 371 -7.56 -11.70 11.13
CA LEU A 371 -8.30 -12.56 12.05
C LEU A 371 -7.62 -12.70 13.42
N ASP A 372 -6.54 -11.98 13.65
CA ASP A 372 -5.84 -11.89 14.93
C ASP A 372 -5.90 -10.46 15.47
N PRO A 373 -6.29 -10.21 16.73
CA PRO A 373 -6.34 -8.85 17.28
C PRO A 373 -4.96 -8.24 17.57
N HIS A 374 -3.88 -9.00 17.32
CA HIS A 374 -2.52 -8.54 17.57
C HIS A 374 -1.79 -8.25 16.26
N VAL A 375 -0.86 -7.32 16.31
CA VAL A 375 0.28 -7.29 15.39
C VAL A 375 1.39 -8.13 16.00
N THR A 376 2.09 -8.90 15.16
CA THR A 376 3.26 -9.70 15.57
C THR A 376 4.52 -9.03 15.08
N VAL A 377 5.44 -8.79 15.98
CA VAL A 377 6.74 -8.18 15.71
C VAL A 377 7.80 -9.27 15.70
N TYR A 378 8.55 -9.34 14.60
CA TYR A 378 9.66 -10.28 14.43
C TYR A 378 10.98 -9.53 14.51
N SER A 379 11.99 -10.13 15.14
CA SER A 379 13.35 -9.59 15.21
C SER A 379 14.22 -10.16 14.09
N PHE A 380 14.78 -9.28 13.27
CA PHE A 380 15.70 -9.68 12.22
C PHE A 380 16.95 -10.36 12.78
N ASP A 381 17.52 -9.85 13.88
CA ASP A 381 18.66 -10.48 14.56
C ASP A 381 18.38 -11.90 15.02
N LYS A 382 17.19 -12.14 15.59
CA LYS A 382 16.77 -13.49 16.00
C LYS A 382 16.59 -14.42 14.79
N MET A 383 16.07 -13.90 13.68
CA MET A 383 15.95 -14.66 12.42
C MET A 383 17.35 -15.09 11.94
N MET A 384 18.29 -14.14 11.87
CA MET A 384 19.67 -14.44 11.42
C MET A 384 20.36 -15.42 12.34
N ALA A 385 20.24 -15.28 13.66
CA ALA A 385 20.79 -16.20 14.62
C ALA A 385 20.20 -17.63 14.47
N THR A 386 18.91 -17.73 14.19
CA THR A 386 18.22 -19.00 13.97
C THR A 386 18.67 -19.66 12.66
N ILE A 387 18.87 -18.87 11.60
CA ILE A 387 19.41 -19.32 10.32
C ILE A 387 20.87 -19.80 10.48
N GLU A 388 21.71 -19.05 11.18
CA GLU A 388 23.11 -19.43 11.41
C GLU A 388 23.22 -20.72 12.24
N ALA A 389 22.36 -20.86 13.24
CA ALA A 389 22.28 -22.06 14.07
C ALA A 389 21.69 -23.28 13.35
N LYS A 390 21.14 -23.10 12.14
CA LYS A 390 20.40 -24.12 11.38
C LYS A 390 19.29 -24.77 12.20
N LYS A 391 18.57 -23.95 12.96
CA LYS A 391 17.49 -24.39 13.84
C LYS A 391 16.14 -24.17 13.15
N TRP A 392 15.67 -25.15 12.39
CA TRP A 392 14.41 -25.09 11.70
C TRP A 392 13.81 -26.47 11.43
N ASP A 393 12.52 -26.50 11.21
CA ASP A 393 11.81 -27.60 10.57
C ASP A 393 11.70 -27.34 9.06
N THR A 394 11.05 -28.20 8.31
CA THR A 394 10.81 -28.00 6.88
C THR A 394 9.32 -28.18 6.56
N ASP A 395 8.84 -27.43 5.55
CA ASP A 395 7.53 -27.67 4.97
C ASP A 395 7.54 -28.87 4.00
N ASP A 396 6.41 -29.12 3.36
CA ASP A 396 6.24 -30.20 2.39
C ASP A 396 7.09 -30.04 1.12
N TYR A 397 7.57 -28.83 0.85
CA TYR A 397 8.48 -28.51 -0.27
C TYR A 397 9.97 -28.59 0.13
N GLY A 398 10.24 -28.81 1.41
CA GLY A 398 11.61 -28.83 1.95
C GLY A 398 12.17 -27.46 2.30
N ILE A 399 11.32 -26.41 2.34
CA ILE A 399 11.75 -25.05 2.70
C ILE A 399 11.96 -24.99 4.23
N PRO A 400 13.09 -24.42 4.71
CA PRO A 400 13.31 -24.21 6.14
C PRO A 400 12.25 -23.33 6.78
N ILE A 401 11.63 -23.79 7.88
CA ILE A 401 10.67 -23.03 8.69
C ILE A 401 11.31 -22.65 10.01
N LEU A 402 11.52 -21.38 10.24
CA LEU A 402 11.95 -20.82 11.51
C LEU A 402 10.78 -20.82 12.48
N ALA A 403 10.95 -21.41 13.68
CA ALA A 403 9.86 -21.44 14.65
C ALA A 403 9.51 -20.03 15.16
N LEU A 404 8.22 -19.71 15.25
CA LEU A 404 7.75 -18.38 15.68
C LEU A 404 8.39 -17.93 17.01
N ASP A 405 8.47 -18.83 18.00
CA ASP A 405 9.03 -18.49 19.31
C ASP A 405 10.53 -18.17 19.27
N ASP A 406 11.24 -18.58 18.22
CA ASP A 406 12.67 -18.30 18.06
C ASP A 406 12.93 -16.94 17.39
N VAL A 407 11.95 -16.38 16.68
CA VAL A 407 12.11 -15.16 15.87
C VAL A 407 11.21 -14.00 16.32
N LYS A 408 10.17 -14.29 17.09
CA LYS A 408 9.25 -13.29 17.61
C LYS A 408 9.92 -12.39 18.65
N GLU A 409 9.68 -11.07 18.53
CA GLU A 409 10.05 -10.08 19.52
C GLU A 409 8.88 -9.78 20.45
N ALA A 410 7.74 -9.40 19.89
CA ALA A 410 6.56 -9.00 20.63
C ALA A 410 5.27 -9.38 19.91
N GLN A 411 4.16 -9.31 20.65
CA GLN A 411 2.80 -9.25 20.11
C GLN A 411 2.06 -8.13 20.82
N VAL A 412 1.47 -7.22 20.06
CA VAL A 412 0.76 -6.05 20.59
C VAL A 412 -0.71 -6.17 20.25
N GLU A 413 -1.58 -6.23 21.25
CA GLU A 413 -3.03 -6.25 21.04
C GLU A 413 -3.49 -4.85 20.64
N VAL A 414 -3.81 -4.67 19.35
CA VAL A 414 -4.22 -3.38 18.78
C VAL A 414 -5.71 -3.28 18.53
N GLY A 415 -6.42 -4.38 18.31
CA GLY A 415 -7.85 -4.46 18.03
C GLY A 415 -8.16 -5.32 16.80
N LEU A 416 -9.40 -5.27 16.32
CA LEU A 416 -9.87 -6.22 15.32
C LEU A 416 -9.55 -5.77 13.90
N GLY A 417 -9.02 -6.73 13.12
CA GLY A 417 -8.72 -6.57 11.71
C GLY A 417 -7.51 -5.69 11.42
N PRO A 418 -6.35 -5.90 12.09
CA PRO A 418 -5.14 -5.18 11.75
C PRO A 418 -4.68 -5.55 10.33
N LEU A 419 -4.27 -4.54 9.53
CA LEU A 419 -3.82 -4.73 8.15
C LEU A 419 -2.40 -4.21 7.94
N HIS A 420 -2.21 -2.90 7.89
CA HIS A 420 -0.95 -2.25 7.53
C HIS A 420 -0.44 -1.40 8.68
N THR A 421 0.88 -1.30 8.78
CA THR A 421 1.56 -0.50 9.80
C THR A 421 2.47 0.54 9.14
N GLN A 422 2.47 1.75 9.66
CA GLN A 422 3.36 2.84 9.27
C GLN A 422 4.03 3.42 10.50
N PHE A 423 5.10 4.16 10.31
CA PHE A 423 5.97 4.61 11.39
C PHE A 423 6.12 6.13 11.41
N ASP A 424 6.56 6.67 12.55
CA ASP A 424 6.92 8.06 12.71
C ASP A 424 8.35 8.24 13.29
N ASN A 425 8.77 9.50 13.43
CA ASN A 425 10.06 9.85 14.02
C ASN A 425 10.05 9.93 15.56
N GLN A 426 8.93 9.60 16.20
CA GLN A 426 8.77 9.65 17.65
C GLN A 426 8.78 8.25 18.29
N GLY A 427 9.04 7.21 17.49
CA GLY A 427 9.06 5.81 17.94
C GLY A 427 7.67 5.19 18.10
N TYR A 428 6.69 5.72 17.37
CA TYR A 428 5.36 5.11 17.30
C TYR A 428 5.15 4.40 15.97
N ALA A 429 4.33 3.36 16.05
CA ALA A 429 3.75 2.68 14.90
C ALA A 429 2.25 2.91 14.87
N TYR A 430 1.69 2.94 13.68
CA TYR A 430 0.29 3.17 13.41
C TYR A 430 -0.26 2.01 12.58
N THR A 431 -1.26 1.31 13.10
CA THR A 431 -1.84 0.15 12.41
C THR A 431 -3.30 0.41 12.07
N SER A 432 -3.68 0.17 10.82
CA SER A 432 -5.07 0.24 10.38
C SER A 432 -5.85 -0.97 10.90
N LEU A 433 -7.06 -0.71 11.42
CA LEU A 433 -7.97 -1.73 11.96
C LEU A 433 -9.22 -1.81 11.10
N PHE A 434 -9.21 -2.70 10.13
CA PHE A 434 -10.27 -2.84 9.13
C PHE A 434 -11.65 -3.11 9.71
N LEU A 435 -11.75 -4.00 10.72
CA LEU A 435 -13.00 -4.36 11.36
C LEU A 435 -13.45 -3.32 12.41
N ASP A 436 -12.52 -2.76 13.17
CA ASP A 436 -12.81 -1.72 14.14
C ASP A 436 -13.08 -0.35 13.50
N SER A 437 -12.73 -0.15 12.23
CA SER A 437 -12.77 1.15 11.55
C SER A 437 -12.03 2.22 12.35
N ALA A 438 -10.78 1.94 12.66
CA ALA A 438 -9.93 2.78 13.49
C ALA A 438 -8.47 2.71 13.06
N VAL A 439 -7.67 3.65 13.53
CA VAL A 439 -6.21 3.59 13.52
C VAL A 439 -5.74 3.42 14.96
N ALA A 440 -4.91 2.41 15.21
CA ALA A 440 -4.23 2.21 16.48
C ALA A 440 -2.83 2.83 16.44
N ARG A 441 -2.47 3.60 17.46
CA ARG A 441 -1.11 4.09 17.72
C ARG A 441 -0.53 3.27 18.85
N TRP A 442 0.66 2.73 18.66
CA TRP A 442 1.36 1.92 19.66
C TRP A 442 2.86 2.20 19.64
N SER A 443 3.54 1.96 20.76
CA SER A 443 4.95 2.27 20.94
C SER A 443 5.85 1.17 20.40
N LEU A 444 6.94 1.54 19.71
CA LEU A 444 8.01 0.64 19.34
C LEU A 444 8.95 0.36 20.53
N GLY A 445 9.61 -0.78 20.49
CA GLY A 445 10.66 -1.15 21.42
C GLY A 445 12.02 -1.29 20.72
N GLY A 446 12.92 -2.15 21.24
CA GLY A 446 14.26 -2.34 20.67
C GLY A 446 15.07 -1.04 20.67
N SER A 447 15.57 -0.61 19.52
CA SER A 447 16.32 0.63 19.35
C SER A 447 15.49 1.88 19.68
N PHE A 448 14.16 1.81 19.62
CA PHE A 448 13.25 2.89 19.97
C PHE A 448 12.91 2.98 21.46
N SER A 449 13.38 2.03 22.29
CA SER A 449 13.06 1.95 23.73
C SER A 449 13.46 3.17 24.52
N ASP A 450 14.46 3.92 24.08
CA ASP A 450 14.87 5.17 24.73
C ASP A 450 13.81 6.28 24.60
N LEU A 451 12.95 6.20 23.57
CA LEU A 451 11.83 7.13 23.36
C LEU A 451 10.62 6.77 24.24
N HIS A 452 10.42 5.47 24.53
CA HIS A 452 9.32 4.94 25.33
C HIS A 452 9.81 3.95 26.39
N PRO A 453 10.68 4.35 27.32
CA PRO A 453 11.40 3.43 28.21
C PRO A 453 10.48 2.67 29.19
N GLU A 454 9.31 3.22 29.50
CA GLU A 454 8.37 2.62 30.45
C GLU A 454 7.27 1.78 29.77
N GLU A 455 7.07 1.97 28.47
CA GLU A 455 5.95 1.39 27.71
C GLU A 455 6.32 0.93 26.28
N PRO A 456 7.37 0.13 26.07
CA PRO A 456 7.66 -0.44 24.76
C PRO A 456 6.62 -1.50 24.39
N TRP A 457 6.29 -1.60 23.12
CA TRP A 457 5.35 -2.60 22.57
C TRP A 457 3.95 -2.53 23.21
N GLN A 458 3.43 -1.32 23.40
CA GLN A 458 2.13 -1.10 24.03
C GLN A 458 1.21 -0.27 23.15
N LEU A 459 -0.08 -0.61 23.17
CA LEU A 459 -1.12 0.23 22.59
C LEU A 459 -1.21 1.54 23.38
N VAL A 460 -1.08 2.68 22.69
CA VAL A 460 -1.16 4.03 23.29
C VAL A 460 -2.56 4.61 23.15
N SER A 461 -3.09 4.64 21.93
CA SER A 461 -4.42 5.21 21.66
C SER A 461 -5.01 4.70 20.36
N LYS A 462 -6.31 4.98 20.16
CA LYS A 462 -7.01 4.72 18.91
C LYS A 462 -7.81 5.94 18.49
N ILE A 463 -7.91 6.16 17.17
CA ILE A 463 -8.81 7.13 16.59
C ILE A 463 -9.79 6.42 15.66
N SER A 464 -11.09 6.71 15.80
CA SER A 464 -12.09 6.19 14.87
C SER A 464 -12.01 6.92 13.53
N VAL A 465 -12.11 6.17 12.45
CA VAL A 465 -12.12 6.66 11.07
C VAL A 465 -13.38 6.17 10.35
N HIS A 466 -13.51 6.49 9.07
CA HIS A 466 -14.60 5.96 8.27
C HIS A 466 -14.47 4.45 8.04
N TYR A 467 -15.55 3.87 7.52
CA TYR A 467 -15.72 2.43 7.48
C TYR A 467 -14.72 1.72 6.57
N ASN A 468 -14.27 0.55 7.01
CA ASN A 468 -13.34 -0.30 6.30
C ASN A 468 -12.08 0.45 5.85
N ILE A 469 -11.31 0.95 6.82
CA ILE A 469 -9.96 1.41 6.51
C ILE A 469 -9.16 0.24 5.93
N GLY A 470 -8.52 0.47 4.78
CA GLY A 470 -7.53 -0.44 4.21
C GLY A 470 -6.12 0.01 4.61
N HIS A 471 -5.42 0.59 3.65
CA HIS A 471 -4.11 1.18 3.91
C HIS A 471 -4.21 2.48 4.72
N LEU A 472 -3.09 2.82 5.33
CA LEU A 472 -2.77 4.13 5.88
C LEU A 472 -1.36 4.50 5.43
N LEU A 473 -1.03 5.77 5.55
CA LEU A 473 0.30 6.27 5.28
C LEU A 473 0.64 7.38 6.27
N THR A 474 1.88 7.41 6.74
CA THR A 474 2.47 8.57 7.39
C THR A 474 3.39 9.30 6.42
N ALA A 475 3.73 10.54 6.71
CA ALA A 475 4.70 11.24 5.87
C ALA A 475 6.06 10.55 5.96
N GLU A 476 6.65 10.18 4.82
CA GLU A 476 7.91 9.43 4.72
C GLU A 476 7.89 8.06 5.47
N GLY A 477 6.71 7.47 5.69
CA GLY A 477 6.49 6.40 6.65
C GLY A 477 7.17 5.07 6.37
N ASP A 478 7.49 4.78 5.09
CA ASP A 478 8.17 3.56 4.68
C ASP A 478 9.70 3.72 4.66
N THR A 479 10.23 4.90 5.01
CA THR A 479 11.65 5.24 4.89
C THR A 479 12.43 4.98 6.18
N VAL A 480 13.75 5.14 6.10
CA VAL A 480 14.63 5.11 7.29
C VAL A 480 14.51 6.39 8.14
N SER A 481 13.89 7.45 7.59
CA SER A 481 13.70 8.74 8.23
C SER A 481 12.25 9.21 8.17
N PRO A 482 11.30 8.47 8.75
CA PRO A 482 9.88 8.84 8.72
C PRO A 482 9.66 10.21 9.38
N ASP A 483 8.56 10.87 8.98
CA ASP A 483 8.16 12.16 9.54
C ASP A 483 6.87 12.00 10.35
N GLY A 484 6.85 12.51 11.56
CA GLY A 484 5.74 12.35 12.50
C GLY A 484 4.68 13.44 12.43
N GLN A 485 4.46 14.11 11.28
CA GLN A 485 3.54 15.23 11.21
C GLN A 485 2.09 14.78 10.92
N TYR A 486 1.90 14.00 9.88
CA TYR A 486 0.57 13.61 9.39
C TYR A 486 0.48 12.12 9.11
N LEU A 487 -0.75 11.63 9.31
CA LEU A 487 -1.19 10.31 8.85
C LEU A 487 -2.44 10.49 7.99
N VAL A 488 -2.56 9.70 6.94
CA VAL A 488 -3.80 9.61 6.14
C VAL A 488 -4.38 8.20 6.25
N ALA A 489 -5.63 8.13 6.66
CA ALA A 489 -6.42 6.89 6.66
C ALA A 489 -7.19 6.78 5.34
N MET A 490 -7.00 5.66 4.63
CA MET A 490 -7.64 5.39 3.34
C MET A 490 -8.85 4.48 3.56
N ASN A 491 -10.04 5.08 3.60
CA ASN A 491 -11.27 4.38 3.96
C ASN A 491 -12.06 3.99 2.71
N LYS A 492 -12.56 2.75 2.68
CA LYS A 492 -13.33 2.23 1.54
C LYS A 492 -14.71 2.87 1.43
N TRP A 493 -15.34 3.25 2.55
CA TRP A 493 -16.67 3.85 2.57
C TRP A 493 -16.77 5.01 3.57
N ALA A 494 -17.31 6.13 3.12
CA ALA A 494 -17.57 7.31 3.93
C ALA A 494 -19.03 7.28 4.41
N ILE A 495 -19.35 6.38 5.32
CA ILE A 495 -20.71 6.21 5.83
C ILE A 495 -21.17 7.49 6.55
N ASP A 496 -22.45 7.82 6.37
CA ASP A 496 -23.18 8.92 7.01
C ASP A 496 -22.77 10.33 6.57
N ARG A 497 -21.48 10.61 6.42
CA ARG A 497 -21.01 11.96 6.13
C ARG A 497 -21.41 12.45 4.73
N PHE A 498 -21.35 11.55 3.75
CA PHE A 498 -21.65 11.85 2.36
C PHE A 498 -22.81 11.03 1.80
N GLN A 499 -23.72 10.60 2.65
CA GLN A 499 -24.85 9.73 2.29
C GLN A 499 -25.75 10.30 1.17
N HIS A 500 -25.77 11.61 0.97
CA HIS A 500 -26.53 12.26 -0.09
C HIS A 500 -25.94 12.05 -1.50
N VAL A 501 -24.72 11.55 -1.61
CA VAL A 501 -24.08 11.17 -2.88
C VAL A 501 -23.91 9.65 -3.01
N GLY A 502 -24.33 8.88 -2.00
CA GLY A 502 -24.30 7.43 -2.01
C GLY A 502 -24.08 6.87 -0.61
N PRO A 503 -24.78 5.81 -0.18
CA PRO A 503 -24.75 5.33 1.20
C PRO A 503 -23.41 4.73 1.62
N LEU A 504 -22.61 4.21 0.67
CA LEU A 504 -21.31 3.58 0.95
C LEU A 504 -20.16 4.25 0.21
N LEU A 505 -20.47 5.16 -0.69
CA LEU A 505 -19.50 5.90 -1.49
C LEU A 505 -19.70 7.41 -1.23
N PRO A 506 -18.73 8.23 -1.55
CA PRO A 506 -17.42 7.92 -2.12
C PRO A 506 -16.47 7.29 -1.11
N GLN A 507 -15.37 6.73 -1.60
CA GLN A 507 -14.21 6.46 -0.78
C GLN A 507 -13.69 7.77 -0.16
N ASN A 508 -12.98 7.67 0.95
CA ASN A 508 -12.61 8.84 1.70
C ASN A 508 -11.19 8.73 2.25
N PHE A 509 -10.40 9.80 2.10
CA PHE A 509 -9.15 9.97 2.81
C PHE A 509 -9.38 10.88 4.01
N GLN A 510 -8.94 10.46 5.18
CA GLN A 510 -8.98 11.27 6.39
C GLN A 510 -7.56 11.67 6.80
N LEU A 511 -7.29 12.97 6.80
CA LEU A 511 -6.04 13.52 7.31
C LEU A 511 -6.09 13.61 8.83
N ILE A 512 -5.08 13.07 9.47
CA ILE A 512 -4.94 13.00 10.93
C ILE A 512 -3.62 13.65 11.32
N ASP A 513 -3.66 14.57 12.27
CA ASP A 513 -2.47 15.12 12.91
C ASP A 513 -1.98 14.14 13.98
N ILE A 514 -0.73 13.73 13.87
CA ILE A 514 -0.06 12.83 14.80
C ILE A 514 1.09 13.51 15.56
N ALA A 515 1.45 14.75 15.18
CA ALA A 515 2.50 15.50 15.82
C ALA A 515 2.00 16.23 17.06
N ASN A 516 2.79 16.23 18.10
CA ASN A 516 2.58 17.03 19.32
C ASN A 516 1.16 16.91 19.92
N THR A 517 0.50 15.78 19.69
CA THR A 517 -0.86 15.53 20.14
C THR A 517 -0.92 14.81 21.49
N GLY A 518 0.24 14.56 22.13
CA GLY A 518 0.36 13.69 23.30
C GLY A 518 -0.14 12.28 22.93
N ASP A 519 -0.93 11.68 23.80
CA ASP A 519 -1.49 10.33 23.55
C ASP A 519 -2.66 10.35 22.55
N ASN A 520 -3.13 11.52 22.10
CA ASN A 520 -4.28 11.65 21.22
C ASN A 520 -3.86 11.99 19.79
N MET A 521 -4.57 11.43 18.84
CA MET A 521 -4.52 11.83 17.42
C MET A 521 -5.68 12.77 17.13
N GLN A 522 -5.53 13.72 16.18
CA GLN A 522 -6.58 14.67 15.83
C GLN A 522 -6.97 14.54 14.37
N LEU A 523 -8.27 14.27 14.11
CA LEU A 523 -8.80 14.32 12.76
C LEU A 523 -8.85 15.78 12.28
N LEU A 524 -8.25 16.05 11.13
CA LEU A 524 -8.17 17.38 10.54
C LEU A 524 -9.11 17.57 9.36
N TYR A 525 -9.23 16.58 8.48
CA TYR A 525 -9.94 16.76 7.21
C TYR A 525 -10.50 15.45 6.68
N ASP A 526 -11.66 15.52 6.06
CA ASP A 526 -12.27 14.46 5.25
C ASP A 526 -12.23 14.85 3.78
N MET A 527 -11.57 14.04 2.96
CA MET A 527 -11.53 14.20 1.51
C MET A 527 -12.27 13.07 0.82
N PRO A 528 -13.50 13.29 0.33
CA PRO A 528 -14.16 12.27 -0.47
C PRO A 528 -13.47 12.15 -1.83
N ILE A 529 -13.19 10.90 -2.23
CA ILE A 529 -12.55 10.58 -3.50
C ILE A 529 -13.62 10.19 -4.50
N GLY A 530 -13.89 11.07 -5.46
CA GLY A 530 -14.88 10.86 -6.51
C GLY A 530 -14.32 10.26 -7.80
N ILE A 531 -13.04 9.91 -7.83
CA ILE A 531 -12.34 9.40 -9.02
C ILE A 531 -11.68 8.07 -8.65
N GLY A 532 -12.03 7.02 -9.38
CA GLY A 532 -11.43 5.72 -9.23
C GLY A 532 -11.71 5.04 -7.87
N GLU A 533 -10.82 4.16 -7.49
CA GLU A 533 -10.89 3.36 -6.27
C GLU A 533 -9.49 3.27 -5.62
N PRO A 534 -9.03 4.33 -4.96
CA PRO A 534 -7.72 4.35 -4.34
C PRO A 534 -7.52 3.18 -3.37
N HIS A 535 -6.35 2.53 -3.47
CA HIS A 535 -6.01 1.40 -2.62
C HIS A 535 -4.87 1.70 -1.67
N TYR A 536 -3.75 2.18 -2.19
CA TYR A 536 -2.55 2.53 -1.44
C TYR A 536 -1.99 3.88 -1.89
N ALA A 537 -1.20 4.51 -1.03
CA ALA A 537 -0.50 5.74 -1.32
C ALA A 537 0.77 5.88 -0.48
N GLN A 538 1.69 6.72 -0.95
CA GLN A 538 2.86 7.17 -0.19
C GLN A 538 2.89 8.69 -0.15
N MET A 539 3.46 9.26 0.92
CA MET A 539 3.53 10.71 1.17
C MET A 539 4.97 11.15 1.33
N ILE A 540 5.39 12.09 0.49
CA ILE A 540 6.75 12.64 0.43
C ILE A 540 6.75 14.13 0.75
N LYS A 541 7.81 14.64 1.37
CA LYS A 541 8.04 16.09 1.53
C LYS A 541 8.12 16.77 0.18
N ALA A 542 7.39 17.85 -0.01
CA ALA A 542 7.30 18.54 -1.29
C ALA A 542 8.63 19.16 -1.72
N ASP A 543 9.52 19.49 -0.79
CA ASP A 543 10.84 20.05 -1.07
C ASP A 543 11.86 19.06 -1.64
N LYS A 544 11.57 17.75 -1.56
CA LYS A 544 12.35 16.70 -2.25
C LYS A 544 12.06 16.63 -3.75
N LEU A 545 10.97 17.23 -4.23
CA LEU A 545 10.55 17.19 -5.62
C LEU A 545 11.12 18.38 -6.41
N SER A 546 11.56 18.10 -7.62
CA SER A 546 12.12 19.12 -8.55
C SER A 546 11.49 19.02 -9.93
N PRO A 547 10.16 19.26 -10.05
CA PRO A 547 9.44 18.99 -11.29
C PRO A 547 9.82 19.88 -12.48
N TRP A 548 10.53 20.98 -12.22
CA TRP A 548 11.03 21.91 -13.28
C TRP A 548 12.44 21.58 -13.77
N ASP A 549 13.11 20.56 -13.22
CA ASP A 549 14.46 20.16 -13.64
C ASP A 549 14.47 19.56 -15.05
N VAL A 550 13.31 19.26 -15.63
CA VAL A 550 13.16 18.88 -17.03
C VAL A 550 13.58 19.98 -18.00
N TYR A 551 13.59 21.25 -17.56
CA TYR A 551 13.87 22.41 -18.42
C TYR A 551 15.15 23.17 -18.07
N PRO A 552 16.15 22.60 -17.37
CA PRO A 552 17.32 23.38 -16.93
C PRO A 552 18.12 23.96 -18.11
N GLU A 553 18.20 23.24 -19.24
CA GLU A 553 18.94 23.64 -20.42
C GLU A 553 18.30 24.81 -21.19
N ILE A 554 16.98 24.98 -21.06
CA ILE A 554 16.25 26.11 -21.64
C ILE A 554 15.97 27.21 -20.62
N GLY A 555 16.31 26.99 -19.35
CA GLY A 555 16.19 27.95 -18.27
C GLY A 555 14.75 28.41 -17.99
N TRP A 556 13.75 27.57 -18.27
CA TRP A 556 12.36 27.86 -17.95
C TRP A 556 12.13 27.79 -16.45
N ASP A 557 11.64 28.88 -15.88
CA ASP A 557 11.24 28.95 -14.47
C ASP A 557 9.71 28.91 -14.39
N PRO A 558 9.12 27.78 -13.91
CA PRO A 558 7.67 27.63 -13.80
C PRO A 558 7.05 28.57 -12.77
N SER A 559 7.79 29.01 -11.77
CA SER A 559 7.26 29.90 -10.73
C SER A 559 7.01 31.32 -11.24
N THR A 560 7.88 31.80 -12.10
CA THR A 560 7.74 33.11 -12.76
C THR A 560 7.12 33.02 -14.15
N GLN A 561 6.93 31.80 -14.66
CA GLN A 561 6.47 31.52 -16.03
C GLN A 561 7.30 32.29 -17.09
N SER A 562 8.58 32.31 -16.90
CA SER A 562 9.50 33.04 -17.76
C SER A 562 10.77 32.23 -18.05
N VAL A 563 11.43 32.60 -19.14
CA VAL A 563 12.75 32.06 -19.50
C VAL A 563 13.82 33.01 -18.96
N SER A 564 14.83 32.44 -18.29
CA SER A 564 15.98 33.22 -17.85
C SER A 564 16.62 33.95 -19.04
N PRO A 565 17.06 35.20 -18.86
CA PRO A 565 17.73 35.96 -19.92
C PRO A 565 18.99 35.28 -20.44
N ASN A 566 19.57 34.39 -19.64
CA ASN A 566 20.78 33.65 -19.99
C ASN A 566 20.53 32.21 -20.42
N ALA A 567 19.27 31.82 -20.61
CA ALA A 567 18.92 30.48 -21.04
C ALA A 567 19.40 30.20 -22.46
N VAL A 568 19.95 29.01 -22.67
CA VAL A 568 20.43 28.54 -23.96
C VAL A 568 19.71 27.22 -24.29
N HIS A 569 19.11 27.16 -25.44
CA HIS A 569 18.50 25.94 -25.95
C HIS A 569 19.57 25.08 -26.65
N PRO A 570 19.56 23.74 -26.49
CA PRO A 570 20.47 22.86 -27.23
C PRO A 570 20.41 23.13 -28.75
N GLY A 571 21.57 23.56 -29.32
CA GLY A 571 21.65 23.92 -30.75
C GLY A 571 21.21 25.35 -31.09
N GLU A 572 20.83 26.16 -30.12
CA GLU A 572 20.52 27.58 -30.29
C GLU A 572 21.32 28.43 -29.32
N GLU A 573 21.63 29.67 -29.72
CA GLU A 573 22.39 30.58 -28.85
C GLU A 573 21.51 31.19 -27.76
N LYS A 574 20.19 31.27 -27.99
CA LYS A 574 19.22 31.88 -27.07
C LYS A 574 17.80 31.39 -27.30
N VAL A 575 17.06 31.11 -26.25
CA VAL A 575 15.65 30.79 -26.33
C VAL A 575 14.83 32.08 -26.34
N VAL A 576 14.04 32.27 -27.37
CA VAL A 576 13.09 33.38 -27.50
C VAL A 576 11.67 32.86 -27.30
N ARG A 577 10.93 33.46 -26.36
CA ARG A 577 9.52 33.15 -26.15
C ARG A 577 8.63 34.33 -26.59
N ASN A 578 7.49 34.02 -27.15
CA ASN A 578 6.48 35.00 -27.61
C ASN A 578 7.01 36.04 -28.61
N GLY A 579 8.04 35.69 -29.38
CA GLY A 579 8.60 36.56 -30.40
C GLY A 579 9.21 37.87 -29.88
N LYS A 580 9.59 37.90 -28.59
CA LYS A 580 10.33 39.01 -28.02
C LYS A 580 11.74 38.52 -27.66
N GLU A 581 12.75 39.25 -28.13
CA GLU A 581 14.15 39.08 -27.77
C GLU A 581 14.40 39.41 -26.29
#